data_90b09e03c6352bf75f61141615f21c40
#
_entry.id   90b09e03c6352bf75f61141615f21c40
#
_cell.length_a   1.000
_cell.length_b   1.000
_cell.length_c   1.000
_cell.angle_alpha   90.00
_cell.angle_beta   90.00
_cell.angle_gamma   90.00
#
_symmetry.space_group_name_H-M   'P 1'
#
loop_
_entity.id
_entity.type
_entity.pdbx_description
1 polymer ?
#
loop_
_entity_poly.entity_id
_entity_poly.type
_entity_poly.pdbx_seq_one_letter_code
_entity_poly.pdbx_strand_id
1 'polypeptide(L)'
;MPRSSVETKNDGIAVTFQGVWLHEILKRADAPSGTELRGKALASYLIAEAQDGYRVVFSLAEIDPIFTDSPVLLADLADGRPLTGAQGPFRLVAPKEKRGARSVRMLAKIEIVMLRR
;
A
#
# COMPACT_ATOMS: atom_id res chain seq x y z
N MET A 1 15.56 -1.91 0.68
CA MET A 1 14.48 -1.79 1.69
C MET A 1 14.21 -3.14 2.32
N PRO A 2 13.91 -3.18 3.58
CA PRO A 2 13.58 -4.45 4.21
C PRO A 2 12.29 -5.03 3.65
N ARG A 3 12.25 -6.33 3.52
CA ARG A 3 11.08 -7.04 3.00
C ARG A 3 10.24 -7.54 4.17
N SER A 4 8.94 -7.59 3.94
CA SER A 4 7.98 -8.05 4.92
C SER A 4 6.97 -8.99 4.28
N SER A 5 6.17 -9.65 5.10
CA SER A 5 5.15 -10.55 4.61
C SER A 5 3.85 -10.35 5.37
N VAL A 6 2.75 -10.67 4.71
CA VAL A 6 1.40 -10.60 5.26
C VAL A 6 0.63 -11.84 4.82
N GLU A 7 -0.01 -12.51 5.76
CA GLU A 7 -0.90 -13.62 5.44
C GLU A 7 -2.34 -13.10 5.39
N THR A 8 -3.05 -13.46 4.31
CA THR A 8 -4.48 -13.18 4.19
C THR A 8 -5.24 -14.47 3.99
N LYS A 9 -6.52 -14.49 4.38
CA LYS A 9 -7.41 -15.60 4.11
C LYS A 9 -8.58 -15.14 3.28
N ASN A 10 -8.88 -15.92 2.24
CA ASN A 10 -10.02 -15.66 1.39
C ASN A 10 -10.68 -17.01 1.11
N ASP A 11 -11.95 -17.15 1.48
CA ASP A 11 -12.71 -18.40 1.33
C ASP A 11 -11.99 -19.60 1.95
N GLY A 12 -11.35 -19.39 3.11
CA GLY A 12 -10.63 -20.45 3.80
C GLY A 12 -9.25 -20.76 3.27
N ILE A 13 -8.84 -20.10 2.19
CA ILE A 13 -7.52 -20.29 1.59
C ILE A 13 -6.58 -19.20 2.08
N ALA A 14 -5.46 -19.61 2.70
CA ALA A 14 -4.45 -18.68 3.16
C ALA A 14 -3.45 -18.39 2.05
N VAL A 15 -3.11 -17.12 1.87
CA VAL A 15 -2.07 -16.69 0.92
C VAL A 15 -1.11 -15.76 1.67
N THR A 16 0.19 -16.02 1.52
CA THR A 16 1.22 -15.18 2.10
C THR A 16 1.81 -14.28 1.04
N PHE A 17 1.57 -12.99 1.17
CA PHE A 17 2.13 -11.98 0.28
C PHE A 17 3.44 -11.47 0.85
N GLN A 18 4.42 -11.22 -0.01
CA GLN A 18 5.71 -10.66 0.38
C GLN A 18 6.01 -9.42 -0.45
N GLY A 19 6.66 -8.47 0.17
CA GLY A 19 7.02 -7.23 -0.50
C GLY A 19 7.59 -6.23 0.50
N VAL A 20 7.26 -4.97 0.29
CA VAL A 20 7.77 -3.84 1.09
C VAL A 20 6.59 -3.05 1.62
N TRP A 21 6.68 -2.58 2.86
CA TRP A 21 5.63 -1.71 3.41
C TRP A 21 5.53 -0.43 2.61
N LEU A 22 4.31 -0.04 2.29
CA LEU A 22 4.06 1.17 1.50
C LEU A 22 4.63 2.41 2.17
N HIS A 23 4.53 2.52 3.51
CA HIS A 23 5.08 3.68 4.22
C HIS A 23 6.60 3.81 4.06
N GLU A 24 7.32 2.71 3.90
CA GLU A 24 8.77 2.76 3.65
C GLU A 24 9.08 3.33 2.27
N ILE A 25 8.27 2.98 1.28
CA ILE A 25 8.42 3.50 -0.07
C ILE A 25 8.15 5.01 -0.09
N LEU A 26 7.10 5.45 0.60
CA LEU A 26 6.75 6.86 0.68
C LEU A 26 7.83 7.66 1.37
N LYS A 27 8.44 7.10 2.41
CA LYS A 27 9.54 7.73 3.13
C LYS A 27 10.74 7.93 2.22
N ARG A 28 11.05 6.96 1.37
CA ARG A 28 12.14 7.08 0.41
C ARG A 28 11.84 8.06 -0.72
N ALA A 29 10.57 8.29 -1.00
CA ALA A 29 10.13 9.27 -1.98
C ALA A 29 10.01 10.68 -1.39
N ASP A 30 10.51 10.88 -0.15
CA ASP A 30 10.50 12.17 0.54
C ASP A 30 9.11 12.67 0.88
N ALA A 31 8.12 11.79 0.96
CA ALA A 31 6.80 12.15 1.43
C ALA A 31 6.84 12.44 2.93
N PRO A 32 6.01 13.37 3.44
CA PRO A 32 5.95 13.60 4.89
C PRO A 32 5.58 12.30 5.61
N SER A 33 6.26 12.04 6.72
CA SER A 33 6.07 10.81 7.50
C SER A 33 6.26 11.09 8.97
N GLY A 34 5.69 10.21 9.82
CA GLY A 34 5.84 10.32 11.27
C GLY A 34 5.35 11.66 11.79
N THR A 35 6.17 12.31 12.59
CA THR A 35 5.81 13.59 13.21
C THR A 35 5.69 14.73 12.20
N GLU A 36 6.15 14.56 10.96
CA GLU A 36 5.94 15.55 9.90
C GLU A 36 4.50 15.60 9.41
N LEU A 37 3.73 14.54 9.66
CA LEU A 37 2.32 14.49 9.28
C LEU A 37 1.46 15.25 10.27
N ARG A 38 1.51 16.57 10.16
CA ARG A 38 0.75 17.48 11.01
C ARG A 38 0.37 18.72 10.22
N GLY A 39 -0.65 19.42 10.68
CA GLY A 39 -1.15 20.61 10.00
C GLY A 39 -1.61 20.27 8.59
N LYS A 40 -1.20 21.07 7.60
CA LYS A 40 -1.59 20.85 6.20
C LYS A 40 -1.07 19.53 5.64
N ALA A 41 0.12 19.10 6.09
CA ALA A 41 0.70 17.85 5.63
C ALA A 41 -0.18 16.64 5.96
N LEU A 42 -0.98 16.73 7.01
CA LEU A 42 -1.88 15.65 7.42
C LEU A 42 -2.95 15.36 6.37
N ALA A 43 -3.26 16.30 5.50
CA ALA A 43 -4.21 16.11 4.41
C ALA A 43 -3.56 15.56 3.13
N SER A 44 -2.25 15.30 3.16
CA SER A 44 -1.55 14.69 2.02
C SER A 44 -2.07 13.27 1.77
N TYR A 45 -2.11 12.88 0.52
CA TYR A 45 -2.67 11.59 0.14
C TYR A 45 -1.93 11.01 -1.06
N LEU A 46 -2.21 9.74 -1.35
CA LEU A 46 -1.73 9.11 -2.56
C LEU A 46 -2.88 8.52 -3.36
N ILE A 47 -2.68 8.45 -4.65
CA ILE A 47 -3.56 7.75 -5.57
C ILE A 47 -2.82 6.52 -6.07
N ALA A 48 -3.39 5.34 -5.87
CA ALA A 48 -2.86 4.10 -6.41
C ALA A 48 -3.69 3.72 -7.64
N GLU A 49 -3.03 3.54 -8.77
CA GLU A 49 -3.70 3.27 -10.03
C GLU A 49 -3.23 1.93 -10.61
N ALA A 50 -4.18 1.10 -10.99
CA ALA A 50 -3.93 -0.16 -11.67
C ALA A 50 -3.77 0.03 -13.17
N GLN A 51 -3.24 -1.01 -13.85
CA GLN A 51 -3.04 -0.97 -15.30
C GLN A 51 -4.34 -0.80 -16.07
N ASP A 52 -5.47 -1.23 -15.50
CA ASP A 52 -6.79 -1.09 -16.13
C ASP A 52 -7.47 0.24 -15.81
N GLY A 53 -6.78 1.15 -15.11
CA GLY A 53 -7.32 2.46 -14.77
C GLY A 53 -8.03 2.53 -13.42
N TYR A 54 -8.20 1.41 -12.73
CA TYR A 54 -8.81 1.40 -11.39
C TYR A 54 -7.96 2.23 -10.43
N ARG A 55 -8.60 3.11 -9.66
CA ARG A 55 -7.91 4.03 -8.75
C ARG A 55 -8.49 3.96 -7.36
N VAL A 56 -7.61 4.06 -6.38
CA VAL A 56 -8.02 4.25 -4.98
C VAL A 56 -7.15 5.32 -4.33
N VAL A 57 -7.65 5.87 -3.24
CA VAL A 57 -6.96 6.92 -2.48
C VAL A 57 -6.67 6.42 -1.08
N PHE A 58 -5.46 6.69 -0.60
CA PHE A 58 -5.10 6.55 0.80
C PHE A 58 -4.61 7.90 1.31
N SER A 59 -5.04 8.32 2.50
CA SER A 59 -4.35 9.40 3.17
C SER A 59 -2.99 8.89 3.65
N LEU A 60 -1.97 9.75 3.70
CA LEU A 60 -0.67 9.31 4.21
C LEU A 60 -0.77 8.90 5.68
N ALA A 61 -1.64 9.57 6.45
CA ALA A 61 -1.83 9.25 7.86
C ALA A 61 -2.37 7.84 8.08
N GLU A 62 -3.23 7.33 7.20
CA GLU A 62 -3.79 6.00 7.39
C GLU A 62 -2.83 4.88 7.00
N ILE A 63 -1.66 5.22 6.46
CA ILE A 63 -0.61 4.26 6.10
C ILE A 63 0.56 4.33 7.08
N ASP A 64 0.76 5.47 7.72
CA ASP A 64 1.94 5.74 8.55
C ASP A 64 1.80 5.06 9.93
N PRO A 65 2.84 4.33 10.38
CA PRO A 65 2.76 3.59 11.64
C PRO A 65 2.59 4.47 12.88
N ILE A 66 2.84 5.77 12.79
CA ILE A 66 2.58 6.66 13.94
C ILE A 66 1.08 6.86 14.20
N PHE A 67 0.24 6.65 13.17
CA PHE A 67 -1.22 6.87 13.28
C PHE A 67 -2.01 5.56 13.22
N THR A 68 -1.43 4.47 12.75
CA THR A 68 -2.18 3.25 12.49
C THR A 68 -1.31 2.02 12.69
N ASP A 69 -1.93 0.93 13.11
CA ASP A 69 -1.33 -0.39 13.12
C ASP A 69 -1.89 -1.26 11.97
N SER A 70 -2.51 -0.62 10.97
CA SER A 70 -3.08 -1.30 9.79
C SER A 70 -2.20 -1.04 8.58
N PRO A 71 -1.03 -1.70 8.49
CA PRO A 71 -0.07 -1.43 7.41
C PRO A 71 -0.59 -1.89 6.05
N VAL A 72 -0.07 -1.26 4.99
CA VAL A 72 -0.34 -1.64 3.61
C VAL A 72 0.96 -2.12 2.99
N LEU A 73 0.91 -3.29 2.35
CA LEU A 73 2.06 -3.91 1.73
C LEU A 73 2.02 -3.71 0.22
N LEU A 74 3.14 -3.30 -0.38
CA LEU A 74 3.34 -3.40 -1.82
C LEU A 74 3.96 -4.76 -2.09
N ALA A 75 3.17 -5.68 -2.61
CA ALA A 75 3.56 -7.06 -2.79
C ALA A 75 4.02 -7.34 -4.21
N ASP A 76 5.06 -8.18 -4.33
CA ASP A 76 5.53 -8.69 -5.61
C ASP A 76 5.55 -10.22 -5.64
N LEU A 77 5.34 -10.87 -4.50
CA LEU A 77 5.31 -12.32 -4.40
C LEU A 77 4.05 -12.77 -3.67
N ALA A 78 3.52 -13.91 -4.06
CA ALA A 78 2.45 -14.62 -3.35
C ALA A 78 2.88 -16.08 -3.20
N ASP A 79 2.93 -16.56 -1.96
CA ASP A 79 3.39 -17.92 -1.63
C ASP A 79 4.74 -18.24 -2.25
N GLY A 80 5.65 -17.26 -2.26
CA GLY A 80 7.01 -17.40 -2.76
C GLY A 80 7.16 -17.30 -4.28
N ARG A 81 6.09 -17.02 -5.01
CA ARG A 81 6.11 -16.93 -6.48
C ARG A 81 5.77 -15.52 -6.94
N PRO A 82 6.39 -15.05 -8.04
CA PRO A 82 6.04 -13.75 -8.60
C PRO A 82 4.55 -13.66 -8.92
N LEU A 83 3.97 -12.48 -8.69
CA LEU A 83 2.59 -12.19 -9.09
C LEU A 83 2.51 -12.10 -10.60
N THR A 84 1.52 -12.76 -11.20
CA THR A 84 1.33 -12.80 -12.64
C THR A 84 -0.12 -12.56 -13.01
N GLY A 85 -0.36 -12.27 -14.28
CA GLY A 85 -1.70 -12.08 -14.82
C GLY A 85 -2.42 -10.94 -14.12
N ALA A 86 -3.67 -11.19 -13.74
CA ALA A 86 -4.53 -10.20 -13.11
C ALA A 86 -4.09 -9.78 -11.70
N GLN A 87 -3.08 -10.44 -11.12
CA GLN A 87 -2.55 -10.11 -9.81
C GLN A 87 -1.34 -9.20 -9.86
N GLY A 88 -0.57 -9.26 -10.93
CA GLY A 88 0.74 -8.68 -10.95
C GLY A 88 1.02 -7.68 -12.04
N PRO A 89 2.28 -7.27 -12.11
CA PRO A 89 3.42 -7.77 -11.31
C PRO A 89 3.47 -7.26 -9.88
N PHE A 90 2.71 -6.20 -9.56
CA PHE A 90 2.63 -5.64 -8.20
C PHE A 90 1.18 -5.48 -7.77
N ARG A 91 0.93 -5.62 -6.47
CA ARG A 91 -0.37 -5.29 -5.92
C ARG A 91 -0.21 -4.68 -4.53
N LEU A 92 -1.21 -3.90 -4.11
CA LEU A 92 -1.32 -3.47 -2.73
C LEU A 92 -2.11 -4.50 -1.94
N VAL A 93 -1.72 -4.72 -0.70
CA VAL A 93 -2.44 -5.59 0.23
C VAL A 93 -2.72 -4.80 1.49
N ALA A 94 -4.00 -4.57 1.77
CA ALA A 94 -4.47 -3.88 2.96
C ALA A 94 -5.20 -4.91 3.84
N PRO A 95 -4.46 -5.72 4.63
CA PRO A 95 -5.00 -6.94 5.22
C PRO A 95 -6.06 -6.69 6.30
N LYS A 96 -6.06 -5.51 6.92
CA LYS A 96 -7.01 -5.19 7.98
C LYS A 96 -8.29 -4.53 7.49
N GLU A 97 -8.40 -4.28 6.19
CA GLU A 97 -9.66 -3.77 5.63
C GLU A 97 -10.64 -4.90 5.42
N LYS A 98 -11.89 -4.66 5.73
CA LYS A 98 -12.94 -5.67 5.61
C LYS A 98 -13.21 -6.08 4.17
N ARG A 99 -12.98 -5.15 3.23
CA ARG A 99 -13.18 -5.39 1.80
C ARG A 99 -11.90 -5.14 1.04
N GLY A 100 -11.71 -5.88 -0.03
CA GLY A 100 -10.49 -5.79 -0.83
C GLY A 100 -10.44 -4.62 -1.81
N ALA A 101 -11.34 -3.64 -1.70
CA ALA A 101 -11.43 -2.56 -2.68
C ALA A 101 -10.15 -1.76 -2.84
N ARG A 102 -9.38 -1.58 -1.75
CA ARG A 102 -8.13 -0.86 -1.80
C ARG A 102 -6.88 -1.76 -1.85
N SER A 103 -7.08 -3.06 -1.98
CA SER A 103 -6.01 -4.01 -2.27
C SER A 103 -5.84 -4.09 -3.79
N VAL A 104 -5.24 -3.06 -4.35
CA VAL A 104 -5.19 -2.83 -5.80
C VAL A 104 -4.31 -3.85 -6.49
N ARG A 105 -4.87 -4.59 -7.45
CA ARG A 105 -4.13 -5.54 -8.27
C ARG A 105 -3.53 -4.84 -9.48
N MET A 106 -2.53 -5.45 -10.10
CA MET A 106 -1.87 -4.91 -11.31
C MET A 106 -1.51 -3.44 -11.13
N LEU A 107 -0.88 -3.14 -9.99
CA LEU A 107 -0.51 -1.77 -9.67
C LEU A 107 0.45 -1.23 -10.71
N ALA A 108 0.13 -0.08 -11.30
CA ALA A 108 0.95 0.54 -12.34
C ALA A 108 1.60 1.83 -11.85
N LYS A 109 0.95 2.56 -10.91
CA LYS A 109 1.39 3.91 -10.58
C LYS A 109 0.93 4.28 -9.18
N ILE A 110 1.81 4.97 -8.46
CA ILE A 110 1.47 5.63 -7.20
C ILE A 110 1.80 7.11 -7.38
N GLU A 111 0.81 7.95 -7.21
CA GLU A 111 0.98 9.40 -7.27
C GLU A 111 0.78 9.97 -5.88
N ILE A 112 1.77 10.72 -5.41
CA ILE A 112 1.73 11.33 -4.07
C ILE A 112 1.35 12.79 -4.24
N VAL A 113 0.26 13.20 -3.56
CA VAL A 113 -0.15 14.60 -3.53
C VAL A 113 0.20 15.14 -2.15
N MET A 114 1.26 15.91 -2.08
CA MET A 114 1.79 16.46 -0.83
C MET A 114 1.24 17.86 -0.60
N LEU A 115 0.52 18.02 0.52
CA LEU A 115 0.01 19.30 0.94
C LEU A 115 0.93 19.83 2.04
N ARG A 116 1.66 20.90 1.72
CA ARG A 116 2.62 21.56 2.64
C ARG A 116 2.40 23.04 2.63
N ARG A 117 2.98 23.68 3.64
CA ARG A 117 3.05 25.13 3.65
C ARG A 117 4.02 25.65 2.63
#